data_89a6c4fe12d0d404e7e968f5d26ac359
#
_entry.id   89a6c4fe12d0d404e7e968f5d26ac359
#
_cell.length_a   1.000
_cell.length_b   1.000
_cell.length_c   1.000
_cell.angle_alpha   90.00
_cell.angle_beta   90.00
_cell.angle_gamma   90.00
#
_symmetry.space_group_name_H-M   'P 1'
#
loop_
_entity.id
_entity.type
_entity.pdbx_description
1 polymer ?
#
loop_
_entity_poly.entity_id
_entity_poly.type
_entity_poly.pdbx_seq_one_letter_code
_entity_poly.pdbx_strand_id
1 'polypeptide(L)'
;MTTKQSSDVDAWLEREADHVRKALESASRYFDENDNLTVNTLEAVYGRESSFGLPKKMGERGSVQPAGHFQLSPDTAKRYDLTVTKYNDQRFDIDYASSASAIYLKDLHTFFSKDTTLIGTTKTIGIKNPSERKKFVLGAFSAGEGSIAKAQRLAQKAGKDPQLWVHVEKFLELAGASKITADEVRQYIEKVPPYESEFAAKSPADKNMKQKEPRKGDTRCTEGHWRTIDDRKVFICD
;
A
#
# COMPACT_ATOMS: atom_id res chain seq x y z
N MET A 1 26.28 -10.90 28.86
CA MET A 1 25.14 -11.37 28.07
C MET A 1 24.48 -10.13 27.50
N THR A 2 24.74 -9.79 26.24
CA THR A 2 24.08 -8.67 25.53
C THR A 2 22.65 -9.11 25.19
N THR A 3 21.66 -8.59 25.89
CA THR A 3 20.25 -8.71 25.50
C THR A 3 20.10 -8.11 24.12
N LYS A 4 19.90 -8.96 23.10
CA LYS A 4 19.59 -8.53 21.75
C LYS A 4 18.27 -7.76 21.82
N GLN A 5 18.29 -6.46 21.54
CA GLN A 5 17.08 -5.64 21.52
C GLN A 5 16.15 -6.23 20.45
N SER A 6 14.93 -6.57 20.84
CA SER A 6 13.92 -7.07 19.91
C SER A 6 13.63 -5.99 18.84
N SER A 7 13.56 -6.40 17.57
CA SER A 7 13.20 -5.48 16.48
C SER A 7 11.70 -5.15 16.49
N ASP A 8 11.30 -4.10 15.77
CA ASP A 8 9.87 -3.81 15.56
C ASP A 8 9.14 -5.00 14.94
N VAL A 9 9.79 -5.69 13.99
CA VAL A 9 9.24 -6.88 13.32
C VAL A 9 9.03 -8.04 14.29
N ASP A 10 9.96 -8.29 15.23
CA ASP A 10 9.78 -9.32 16.27
C ASP A 10 8.52 -9.03 17.09
N ALA A 11 8.35 -7.79 17.54
CA ALA A 11 7.18 -7.37 18.32
C ALA A 11 5.87 -7.42 17.50
N TRP A 12 5.93 -7.28 16.18
CA TRP A 12 4.78 -7.41 15.29
C TRP A 12 4.41 -8.87 15.06
N LEU A 13 5.38 -9.74 14.83
CA LEU A 13 5.18 -11.18 14.68
C LEU A 13 4.60 -11.83 15.94
N GLU A 14 5.00 -11.37 17.15
CA GLU A 14 4.40 -11.80 18.40
C GLU A 14 2.90 -11.48 18.52
N ARG A 15 2.43 -10.44 17.81
CA ARG A 15 1.00 -10.05 17.77
C ARG A 15 0.24 -10.64 16.60
N GLU A 16 0.94 -11.22 15.65
CA GLU A 16 0.30 -11.75 14.45
C GLU A 16 -0.49 -13.03 14.76
N ALA A 17 -1.81 -12.90 14.72
CA ALA A 17 -2.69 -14.05 14.80
C ALA A 17 -2.83 -14.75 13.45
N ASP A 18 -3.13 -16.07 13.47
CA ASP A 18 -3.25 -16.89 12.24
C ASP A 18 -4.23 -16.32 11.21
N HIS A 19 -5.34 -15.72 11.64
CA HIS A 19 -6.31 -15.12 10.73
C HIS A 19 -5.74 -13.88 10.04
N VAL A 20 -4.91 -13.09 10.72
CA VAL A 20 -4.22 -11.93 10.13
C VAL A 20 -3.28 -12.39 9.03
N ARG A 21 -2.44 -13.38 9.32
CA ARG A 21 -1.55 -13.96 8.31
C ARG A 21 -2.31 -14.44 7.09
N LYS A 22 -3.38 -15.21 7.28
CA LYS A 22 -4.21 -15.70 6.18
C LYS A 22 -4.83 -14.58 5.34
N ALA A 23 -5.25 -13.49 5.98
CA ALA A 23 -5.78 -12.31 5.30
C ALA A 23 -4.70 -11.66 4.42
N LEU A 24 -3.48 -11.45 4.96
CA LEU A 24 -2.36 -10.86 4.21
C LEU A 24 -1.90 -11.76 3.05
N GLU A 25 -1.79 -13.07 3.27
CA GLU A 25 -1.49 -14.05 2.22
C GLU A 25 -2.57 -14.07 1.12
N SER A 26 -3.85 -14.03 1.50
CA SER A 26 -4.96 -13.95 0.55
C SER A 26 -4.90 -12.65 -0.26
N ALA A 27 -4.67 -11.52 0.39
CA ALA A 27 -4.57 -10.22 -0.25
C ALA A 27 -3.35 -10.13 -1.19
N SER A 28 -2.22 -10.77 -0.84
CA SER A 28 -1.02 -10.74 -1.68
C SER A 28 -1.20 -11.37 -3.07
N ARG A 29 -2.28 -12.13 -3.28
CA ARG A 29 -2.62 -12.72 -4.60
C ARG A 29 -3.02 -11.69 -5.66
N TYR A 30 -3.28 -10.45 -5.27
CA TYR A 30 -3.46 -9.33 -6.20
C TYR A 30 -2.16 -8.88 -6.86
N PHE A 31 -1.00 -9.29 -6.34
CA PHE A 31 0.29 -8.93 -6.90
C PHE A 31 0.74 -9.94 -7.96
N ASP A 32 1.29 -9.44 -9.07
CA ASP A 32 1.95 -10.24 -10.07
C ASP A 32 3.44 -10.40 -9.76
N GLU A 33 4.07 -11.44 -10.28
CA GLU A 33 5.50 -11.74 -10.07
C GLU A 33 6.43 -10.56 -10.41
N ASN A 34 6.03 -9.73 -11.39
CA ASN A 34 6.82 -8.60 -11.87
C ASN A 34 6.55 -7.28 -11.12
N ASP A 35 5.65 -7.26 -10.14
CA ASP A 35 5.29 -6.03 -9.42
C ASP A 35 6.36 -5.59 -8.42
N ASN A 36 7.24 -6.49 -8.03
CA ASN A 36 8.14 -6.30 -6.88
C ASN A 36 7.38 -5.98 -5.58
N LEU A 37 6.15 -6.50 -5.47
CA LEU A 37 5.26 -6.45 -4.31
C LEU A 37 4.96 -7.87 -3.86
N THR A 38 4.99 -8.13 -2.57
CA THR A 38 4.82 -9.46 -1.98
C THR A 38 3.98 -9.41 -0.71
N VAL A 39 3.67 -10.55 -0.13
CA VAL A 39 3.06 -10.61 1.21
C VAL A 39 3.91 -9.85 2.23
N ASN A 40 5.23 -9.94 2.14
CA ASN A 40 6.13 -9.21 3.06
C ASN A 40 6.03 -7.69 2.88
N THR A 41 5.68 -7.21 1.68
CA THR A 41 5.35 -5.78 1.46
C THR A 41 4.11 -5.39 2.26
N LEU A 42 3.04 -6.22 2.23
CA LEU A 42 1.83 -5.96 3.02
C LEU A 42 2.10 -6.02 4.52
N GLU A 43 2.89 -6.99 5.00
CA GLU A 43 3.31 -7.09 6.40
C GLU A 43 4.06 -5.83 6.84
N ALA A 44 5.03 -5.38 6.04
CA ALA A 44 5.83 -4.19 6.35
C ALA A 44 4.98 -2.91 6.37
N VAL A 45 4.07 -2.74 5.41
CA VAL A 45 3.10 -1.64 5.37
C VAL A 45 2.18 -1.70 6.58
N TYR A 46 1.58 -2.86 6.88
CA TYR A 46 0.69 -3.05 8.03
C TYR A 46 1.39 -2.75 9.36
N GLY A 47 2.62 -3.23 9.51
CA GLY A 47 3.45 -2.91 10.68
C GLY A 47 3.69 -1.41 10.82
N ARG A 48 4.03 -0.75 9.73
CA ARG A 48 4.30 0.70 9.72
C ARG A 48 3.05 1.53 10.04
N GLU A 49 1.88 1.15 9.50
CA GLU A 49 0.63 1.89 9.66
C GLU A 49 0.03 1.75 11.07
N SER A 50 -0.15 0.53 11.54
CA SER A 50 -0.88 0.28 12.80
C SER A 50 -0.12 -0.58 13.81
N SER A 51 1.15 -0.90 13.57
CA SER A 51 1.93 -1.83 14.40
C SER A 51 1.20 -3.16 14.60
N PHE A 52 0.71 -3.75 13.50
CA PHE A 52 -0.10 -4.96 13.48
C PHE A 52 -1.41 -4.83 14.27
N GLY A 53 -2.16 -3.77 13.97
CA GLY A 53 -3.49 -3.55 14.53
C GLY A 53 -3.50 -3.17 16.01
N LEU A 54 -2.42 -2.55 16.50
CA LEU A 54 -2.36 -2.07 17.88
C LEU A 54 -3.49 -1.03 18.11
N PRO A 55 -4.46 -1.27 19.02
CA PRO A 55 -5.68 -0.45 19.13
C PRO A 55 -5.43 1.04 19.19
N LYS A 56 -4.44 1.48 19.97
CA LYS A 56 -4.08 2.90 20.12
C LYS A 56 -3.55 3.57 18.83
N LYS A 57 -3.23 2.77 17.80
CA LYS A 57 -2.72 3.24 16.52
C LYS A 57 -3.74 3.12 15.38
N MET A 58 -4.87 2.48 15.62
CA MET A 58 -5.87 2.26 14.58
C MET A 58 -6.81 3.46 14.38
N GLY A 59 -6.87 4.40 15.31
CA GLY A 59 -7.82 5.50 15.27
C GLY A 59 -9.24 5.06 15.63
N GLU A 60 -10.25 5.81 15.17
CA GLU A 60 -11.66 5.59 15.53
C GLU A 60 -12.49 5.18 14.32
N ARG A 61 -13.50 4.32 14.55
CA ARG A 61 -14.45 3.92 13.51
C ARG A 61 -15.28 5.10 13.02
N GLY A 62 -15.49 5.18 11.72
CA GLY A 62 -16.21 6.28 11.07
C GLY A 62 -15.43 7.59 11.01
N SER A 63 -14.16 7.60 11.45
CA SER A 63 -13.31 8.79 11.40
C SER A 63 -13.15 9.32 9.98
N VAL A 64 -13.14 10.66 9.85
CA VAL A 64 -12.78 11.37 8.62
C VAL A 64 -11.27 11.41 8.39
N GLN A 65 -10.48 11.01 9.38
CA GLN A 65 -9.05 10.84 9.27
C GLN A 65 -8.69 9.42 8.82
N PRO A 66 -7.48 9.17 8.34
CA PRO A 66 -6.97 7.82 8.14
C PRO A 66 -7.15 6.96 9.39
N ALA A 67 -7.60 5.72 9.20
CA ALA A 67 -7.90 4.83 10.33
C ALA A 67 -7.83 3.35 9.91
N GLY A 68 -7.90 2.46 10.91
CA GLY A 68 -7.93 1.02 10.74
C GLY A 68 -6.55 0.39 10.54
N HIS A 69 -6.56 -0.82 10.09
CA HIS A 69 -5.37 -1.66 9.96
C HIS A 69 -4.27 -1.05 9.08
N PHE A 70 -4.63 -0.45 7.96
CA PHE A 70 -3.72 0.14 6.97
C PHE A 70 -3.82 1.67 6.89
N GLN A 71 -4.44 2.31 7.88
CA GLN A 71 -4.60 3.77 7.96
C GLN A 71 -5.12 4.39 6.64
N LEU A 72 -6.08 3.71 6.00
CA LEU A 72 -6.71 4.22 4.79
C LEU A 72 -7.57 5.45 5.10
N SER A 73 -7.47 6.49 4.26
CA SER A 73 -8.40 7.60 4.30
C SER A 73 -9.82 7.13 3.92
N PRO A 74 -10.89 7.81 4.36
CA PRO A 74 -12.25 7.44 3.95
C PRO A 74 -12.44 7.39 2.43
N ASP A 75 -11.83 8.32 1.71
CA ASP A 75 -11.96 8.40 0.24
C ASP A 75 -11.20 7.25 -0.44
N THR A 76 -10.00 6.92 0.05
CA THR A 76 -9.26 5.75 -0.44
C THR A 76 -10.03 4.48 -0.13
N ALA A 77 -10.52 4.30 1.10
CA ALA A 77 -11.31 3.14 1.49
C ALA A 77 -12.55 2.95 0.59
N LYS A 78 -13.32 4.00 0.38
CA LYS A 78 -14.50 3.98 -0.51
C LYS A 78 -14.16 3.70 -1.97
N ARG A 79 -13.00 4.18 -2.46
CA ARG A 79 -12.52 3.89 -3.82
C ARG A 79 -12.30 2.40 -4.05
N TYR A 80 -11.99 1.67 -2.99
CA TYR A 80 -11.79 0.22 -2.99
C TYR A 80 -12.95 -0.53 -2.30
N ASP A 81 -14.16 0.02 -2.39
CA ASP A 81 -15.44 -0.56 -1.99
C ASP A 81 -15.57 -0.89 -0.49
N LEU A 82 -14.78 -0.24 0.35
CA LEU A 82 -14.94 -0.38 1.79
C LEU A 82 -16.04 0.55 2.33
N THR A 83 -16.93 -0.01 3.14
CA THR A 83 -17.86 0.78 3.94
C THR A 83 -17.11 1.51 5.06
N VAL A 84 -17.39 2.82 5.20
CA VAL A 84 -16.81 3.66 6.26
C VAL A 84 -17.94 4.41 6.95
N THR A 85 -18.44 3.82 8.04
CA THR A 85 -19.44 4.44 8.93
C THR A 85 -19.06 4.19 10.38
N LYS A 86 -19.67 4.92 11.32
CA LYS A 86 -19.45 4.72 12.75
C LYS A 86 -19.78 3.28 13.20
N TYR A 87 -20.78 2.66 12.59
CA TYR A 87 -21.29 1.34 13.00
C TYR A 87 -20.66 0.19 12.19
N ASN A 88 -20.27 0.47 10.95
CA ASN A 88 -19.59 -0.49 10.08
C ASN A 88 -18.45 0.21 9.38
N ASP A 89 -17.22 -0.01 9.85
CA ASP A 89 -16.01 0.54 9.26
C ASP A 89 -15.07 -0.60 8.93
N GLN A 90 -15.06 -0.97 7.64
CA GLN A 90 -14.30 -2.11 7.13
C GLN A 90 -12.79 -1.85 7.09
N ARG A 91 -12.33 -0.62 7.37
CA ARG A 91 -10.90 -0.34 7.60
C ARG A 91 -10.38 -1.04 8.86
N PHE A 92 -11.30 -1.44 9.78
CA PHE A 92 -11.01 -2.17 11.02
C PHE A 92 -11.27 -3.68 10.91
N ASP A 93 -11.54 -4.17 9.72
CA ASP A 93 -11.63 -5.59 9.40
C ASP A 93 -10.42 -5.96 8.55
N ILE A 94 -9.62 -6.92 9.01
CA ILE A 94 -8.33 -7.23 8.38
C ILE A 94 -8.49 -7.82 6.98
N ASP A 95 -9.53 -8.61 6.72
CA ASP A 95 -9.77 -9.21 5.41
C ASP A 95 -10.08 -8.14 4.36
N TYR A 96 -10.99 -7.22 4.69
CA TYR A 96 -11.33 -6.10 3.81
C TYR A 96 -10.18 -5.12 3.66
N ALA A 97 -9.57 -4.71 4.77
CA ALA A 97 -8.51 -3.70 4.76
C ALA A 97 -7.25 -4.19 4.04
N SER A 98 -6.84 -5.45 4.21
CA SER A 98 -5.68 -6.01 3.51
C SER A 98 -5.93 -6.14 2.02
N SER A 99 -7.12 -6.62 1.61
CA SER A 99 -7.50 -6.74 0.19
C SER A 99 -7.51 -5.36 -0.50
N ALA A 100 -8.16 -4.37 0.10
CA ALA A 100 -8.19 -3.00 -0.43
C ALA A 100 -6.79 -2.40 -0.53
N SER A 101 -5.94 -2.61 0.48
CA SER A 101 -4.57 -2.09 0.47
C SER A 101 -3.68 -2.77 -0.57
N ALA A 102 -3.86 -4.07 -0.80
CA ALA A 102 -3.15 -4.79 -1.85
C ALA A 102 -3.54 -4.28 -3.24
N ILE A 103 -4.84 -4.11 -3.50
CA ILE A 103 -5.34 -3.56 -4.76
C ILE A 103 -4.82 -2.12 -4.95
N TYR A 104 -4.84 -1.30 -3.91
CA TYR A 104 -4.31 0.07 -3.97
C TYR A 104 -2.81 0.08 -4.30
N LEU A 105 -1.99 -0.74 -3.63
CA LEU A 105 -0.56 -0.88 -3.95
C LEU A 105 -0.34 -1.33 -5.40
N LYS A 106 -1.16 -2.27 -5.90
CA LYS A 106 -1.12 -2.72 -7.29
C LYS A 106 -1.46 -1.61 -8.27
N ASP A 107 -2.50 -0.82 -7.99
CA ASP A 107 -2.89 0.34 -8.80
C ASP A 107 -1.79 1.39 -8.82
N LEU A 108 -1.19 1.70 -7.67
CA LEU A 108 -0.06 2.61 -7.58
C LEU A 108 1.13 2.11 -8.42
N HIS A 109 1.43 0.80 -8.36
CA HIS A 109 2.45 0.20 -9.22
C HIS A 109 2.12 0.42 -10.70
N THR A 110 0.87 0.20 -11.10
CA THR A 110 0.40 0.40 -12.47
C THR A 110 0.50 1.88 -12.88
N PHE A 111 0.11 2.82 -12.01
CA PHE A 111 0.17 4.26 -12.28
C PHE A 111 1.60 4.74 -12.52
N PHE A 112 2.57 4.23 -11.77
CA PHE A 112 3.98 4.60 -11.92
C PHE A 112 4.78 3.71 -12.87
N SER A 113 4.18 2.66 -13.45
CA SER A 113 4.85 1.84 -14.47
C SER A 113 4.87 2.50 -15.86
N LYS A 114 3.97 3.43 -16.11
CA LYS A 114 3.78 4.16 -17.37
C LYS A 114 3.24 5.56 -17.11
N ASP A 115 3.26 6.41 -18.12
CA ASP A 115 2.61 7.70 -18.05
C ASP A 115 1.11 7.50 -17.92
N THR A 116 0.55 7.92 -16.79
CA THR A 116 -0.87 7.74 -16.45
C THR A 116 -1.48 9.06 -16.04
N THR A 117 -2.65 9.40 -16.56
CA THR A 117 -3.44 10.54 -16.07
C THR A 117 -4.22 10.09 -14.84
N LEU A 118 -3.93 10.70 -13.71
CA LEU A 118 -4.64 10.49 -12.46
C LEU A 118 -5.93 11.28 -12.38
N ILE A 119 -6.78 10.95 -11.42
CA ILE A 119 -7.96 11.77 -11.10
C ILE A 119 -7.48 13.19 -10.78
N GLY A 120 -8.10 14.20 -11.39
CA GLY A 120 -7.68 15.60 -11.22
C GLY A 120 -6.59 16.07 -12.19
N THR A 121 -6.36 15.37 -13.30
CA THR A 121 -5.49 15.76 -14.43
C THR A 121 -3.97 15.72 -14.22
N THR A 122 -3.48 15.46 -13.02
CA THR A 122 -2.04 15.26 -12.79
C THR A 122 -1.60 13.96 -13.47
N LYS A 123 -0.46 14.01 -14.18
CA LYS A 123 0.08 12.83 -14.89
C LYS A 123 1.31 12.32 -14.17
N THR A 124 1.38 11.02 -13.95
CA THR A 124 2.62 10.34 -13.56
C THR A 124 3.63 10.35 -14.70
N ILE A 125 4.86 10.03 -14.39
CA ILE A 125 5.91 9.70 -15.35
C ILE A 125 6.30 8.25 -15.10
N GLY A 126 6.26 7.43 -16.16
CA GLY A 126 6.56 6.02 -16.07
C GLY A 126 7.99 5.75 -15.61
N ILE A 127 8.15 4.87 -14.63
CA ILE A 127 9.43 4.52 -14.02
C ILE A 127 9.81 3.11 -14.49
N LYS A 128 10.91 3.00 -15.22
CA LYS A 128 11.35 1.73 -15.82
C LYS A 128 11.96 0.78 -14.79
N ASN A 129 12.75 1.30 -13.85
CA ASN A 129 13.43 0.49 -12.84
C ASN A 129 12.42 0.05 -11.76
N PRO A 130 12.20 -1.27 -11.52
CA PRO A 130 11.22 -1.76 -10.56
C PRO A 130 11.53 -1.35 -9.11
N SER A 131 12.82 -1.29 -8.74
CA SER A 131 13.22 -0.91 -7.38
C SER A 131 13.00 0.58 -7.12
N GLU A 132 13.27 1.45 -8.12
CA GLU A 132 12.88 2.86 -8.03
C GLU A 132 11.36 3.01 -8.00
N ARG A 133 10.63 2.32 -8.89
CA ARG A 133 9.16 2.35 -8.93
C ARG A 133 8.55 2.03 -7.58
N LYS A 134 9.07 1.02 -6.87
CA LYS A 134 8.60 0.65 -5.53
C LYS A 134 8.67 1.81 -4.54
N LYS A 135 9.71 2.66 -4.60
CA LYS A 135 9.79 3.86 -3.74
C LYS A 135 8.64 4.83 -4.01
N PHE A 136 8.27 5.02 -5.28
CA PHE A 136 7.12 5.86 -5.64
C PHE A 136 5.80 5.25 -5.22
N VAL A 137 5.64 3.93 -5.33
CA VAL A 137 4.47 3.21 -4.83
C VAL A 137 4.31 3.42 -3.32
N LEU A 138 5.36 3.19 -2.54
CA LEU A 138 5.35 3.38 -1.09
C LEU A 138 5.11 4.84 -0.70
N GLY A 139 5.76 5.78 -1.39
CA GLY A 139 5.55 7.21 -1.17
C GLY A 139 4.11 7.63 -1.48
N ALA A 140 3.53 7.11 -2.56
CA ALA A 140 2.15 7.39 -2.95
C ALA A 140 1.13 6.72 -2.02
N PHE A 141 1.42 5.55 -1.48
CA PHE A 141 0.59 4.94 -0.45
C PHE A 141 0.50 5.83 0.80
N SER A 142 1.64 6.41 1.23
CA SER A 142 1.72 7.29 2.40
C SER A 142 1.13 8.69 2.18
N ALA A 143 1.35 9.33 1.01
CA ALA A 143 0.99 10.74 0.78
C ALA A 143 -0.02 10.96 -0.36
N GLY A 144 -0.52 9.91 -0.96
CA GLY A 144 -1.40 9.96 -2.12
C GLY A 144 -0.64 10.11 -3.45
N GLU A 145 -1.13 9.44 -4.48
CA GLU A 145 -0.52 9.39 -5.81
C GLU A 145 -0.41 10.76 -6.48
N GLY A 146 -1.39 11.64 -6.25
CA GLY A 146 -1.41 13.00 -6.80
C GLY A 146 -0.24 13.86 -6.31
N SER A 147 0.09 13.77 -5.03
CA SER A 147 1.21 14.51 -4.42
C SER A 147 2.54 14.06 -5.00
N ILE A 148 2.74 12.76 -5.14
CA ILE A 148 3.98 12.19 -5.68
C ILE A 148 4.13 12.49 -7.17
N ALA A 149 3.05 12.36 -7.96
CA ALA A 149 3.05 12.71 -9.39
C ALA A 149 3.35 14.20 -9.61
N LYS A 150 2.82 15.09 -8.75
CA LYS A 150 3.13 16.52 -8.78
C LYS A 150 4.60 16.78 -8.47
N ALA A 151 5.18 16.12 -7.48
CA ALA A 151 6.61 16.21 -7.16
C ALA A 151 7.48 15.72 -8.33
N GLN A 152 7.10 14.61 -9.02
CA GLN A 152 7.76 14.14 -10.24
C GLN A 152 7.80 15.23 -11.33
N ARG A 153 6.65 15.88 -11.57
CA ARG A 153 6.56 16.93 -12.61
C ARG A 153 7.39 18.16 -12.25
N LEU A 154 7.46 18.53 -10.98
CA LEU A 154 8.31 19.62 -10.52
C LEU A 154 9.80 19.28 -10.67
N ALA A 155 10.21 18.06 -10.34
CA ALA A 155 11.57 17.58 -10.56
C ALA A 155 11.95 17.63 -12.05
N GLN A 156 11.06 17.15 -12.93
CA GLN A 156 11.23 17.21 -14.38
C GLN A 156 11.42 18.66 -14.86
N LYS A 157 10.55 19.57 -14.41
CA LYS A 157 10.63 21.01 -14.74
C LYS A 157 11.96 21.63 -14.31
N ALA A 158 12.53 21.16 -13.19
CA ALA A 158 13.82 21.60 -12.67
C ALA A 158 15.01 20.92 -13.33
N GLY A 159 14.82 20.17 -14.44
CA GLY A 159 15.88 19.46 -15.14
C GLY A 159 16.45 18.26 -14.38
N LYS A 160 15.72 17.73 -13.39
CA LYS A 160 16.09 16.53 -12.64
C LYS A 160 15.41 15.30 -13.23
N ASP A 161 16.05 14.14 -13.07
CA ASP A 161 15.44 12.89 -13.52
C ASP A 161 14.22 12.54 -12.65
N PRO A 162 13.00 12.55 -13.21
CA PRO A 162 11.77 12.29 -12.47
C PRO A 162 11.55 10.80 -12.17
N GLN A 163 12.38 9.89 -12.69
CA GLN A 163 12.32 8.46 -12.41
C GLN A 163 13.16 8.06 -11.20
N LEU A 164 13.97 8.97 -10.64
CA LEU A 164 14.82 8.71 -9.48
C LEU A 164 14.23 9.36 -8.24
N TRP A 165 13.94 8.54 -7.23
CA TRP A 165 13.34 9.01 -5.98
C TRP A 165 14.17 10.11 -5.30
N VAL A 166 15.49 9.95 -5.26
CA VAL A 166 16.42 10.92 -4.65
C VAL A 166 16.34 12.33 -5.27
N HIS A 167 15.84 12.44 -6.48
CA HIS A 167 15.56 13.72 -7.12
C HIS A 167 14.17 14.25 -6.74
N VAL A 168 13.16 13.37 -6.77
CA VAL A 168 11.74 13.74 -6.62
C VAL A 168 11.40 14.09 -5.17
N GLU A 169 11.96 13.41 -4.18
CA GLU A 169 11.72 13.67 -2.76
C GLU A 169 12.02 15.12 -2.34
N LYS A 170 12.92 15.81 -3.05
CA LYS A 170 13.28 17.21 -2.80
C LYS A 170 12.18 18.19 -3.20
N PHE A 171 11.19 17.74 -3.94
CA PHE A 171 10.06 18.55 -4.42
C PHE A 171 8.75 18.25 -3.70
N LEU A 172 8.73 17.38 -2.68
CA LEU A 172 7.52 17.06 -1.94
C LEU A 172 6.85 18.30 -1.32
N GLU A 173 7.64 19.15 -0.69
CA GLU A 173 7.12 20.36 -0.07
C GLU A 173 6.61 21.37 -1.11
N LEU A 174 7.32 21.53 -2.24
CA LEU A 174 6.85 22.33 -3.38
C LEU A 174 5.61 21.75 -4.05
N ALA A 175 5.40 20.44 -3.96
CA ALA A 175 4.19 19.76 -4.43
C ALA A 175 2.98 20.02 -3.51
N GLY A 176 3.19 20.59 -2.33
CA GLY A 176 2.16 20.99 -1.38
C GLY A 176 2.14 20.14 -0.10
N ALA A 177 3.08 19.22 0.09
CA ALA A 177 3.23 18.53 1.36
C ALA A 177 3.75 19.48 2.44
N SER A 178 3.24 19.35 3.67
CA SER A 178 3.91 20.00 4.81
C SER A 178 5.30 19.39 5.00
N LYS A 179 6.20 20.12 5.69
CA LYS A 179 7.51 19.56 6.04
C LYS A 179 7.38 18.23 6.80
N ILE A 180 6.45 18.16 7.73
CA ILE A 180 6.17 16.95 8.52
C ILE A 180 5.79 15.80 7.60
N THR A 181 4.82 16.01 6.71
CA THR A 181 4.40 14.99 5.74
C THR A 181 5.52 14.56 4.80
N ALA A 182 6.33 15.52 4.31
CA ALA A 182 7.47 15.20 3.45
C ALA A 182 8.52 14.34 4.18
N ASP A 183 8.80 14.64 5.45
CA ASP A 183 9.72 13.85 6.28
C ASP A 183 9.14 12.46 6.60
N GLU A 184 7.83 12.35 6.85
CA GLU A 184 7.13 11.08 7.04
C GLU A 184 7.23 10.19 5.79
N VAL A 185 7.03 10.74 4.60
CA VAL A 185 7.18 10.01 3.32
C VAL A 185 8.62 9.51 3.14
N ARG A 186 9.63 10.34 3.40
CA ARG A 186 11.04 9.93 3.33
C ARG A 186 11.33 8.77 4.28
N GLN A 187 10.89 8.89 5.54
CA GLN A 187 11.02 7.82 6.55
C GLN A 187 10.26 6.56 6.16
N TYR A 188 9.10 6.68 5.52
CA TYR A 188 8.32 5.54 5.07
C TYR A 188 9.11 4.70 4.05
N ILE A 189 9.69 5.37 3.07
CA ILE A 189 10.49 4.73 2.01
C ILE A 189 11.82 4.19 2.55
N GLU A 190 12.39 4.80 3.57
CA GLU A 190 13.60 4.32 4.22
C GLU A 190 13.35 3.06 5.07
N LYS A 191 12.19 2.99 5.77
CA LYS A 191 11.92 1.96 6.77
C LYS A 191 11.18 0.73 6.23
N VAL A 192 10.25 0.92 5.28
CA VAL A 192 9.43 -0.21 4.79
C VAL A 192 10.26 -1.31 4.11
N PRO A 193 11.22 -1.02 3.22
CA PRO A 193 12.00 -2.09 2.58
C PRO A 193 12.87 -2.91 3.54
N PRO A 194 13.55 -2.34 4.57
CA PRO A 194 14.19 -3.14 5.62
C PRO A 194 13.22 -4.04 6.38
N TYR A 195 12.05 -3.55 6.75
CA TYR A 195 11.02 -4.39 7.40
C TYR A 195 10.58 -5.53 6.51
N GLU A 196 10.33 -5.27 5.24
CA GLU A 196 9.99 -6.31 4.25
C GLU A 196 11.07 -7.40 4.16
N SER A 197 12.34 -7.01 4.14
CA SER A 197 13.46 -7.94 4.13
C SER A 197 13.54 -8.76 5.42
N GLU A 198 13.22 -8.14 6.54
CA GLU A 198 13.21 -8.81 7.85
C GLU A 198 12.04 -9.78 7.98
N PHE A 199 10.84 -9.42 7.49
CA PHE A 199 9.71 -10.34 7.37
C PHE A 199 10.05 -11.53 6.46
N ALA A 200 10.65 -11.30 5.30
CA ALA A 200 11.07 -12.37 4.40
C ALA A 200 12.05 -13.37 5.06
N ALA A 201 12.86 -12.90 6.03
CA ALA A 201 13.81 -13.74 6.75
C ALA A 201 13.18 -14.48 7.94
N LYS A 202 12.17 -13.90 8.60
CA LYS A 202 11.62 -14.39 9.87
C LYS A 202 10.24 -15.00 9.75
N SER A 203 9.42 -14.48 8.84
CA SER A 203 8.10 -15.02 8.60
C SER A 203 8.24 -16.42 8.00
N PRO A 204 7.50 -17.42 8.51
CA PRO A 204 7.41 -18.73 7.88
C PRO A 204 6.52 -18.63 6.65
N ALA A 205 6.82 -17.73 5.72
CA ALA A 205 6.18 -17.71 4.43
C ALA A 205 6.28 -19.11 3.86
N ASP A 206 5.15 -19.72 3.60
CA ASP A 206 5.07 -21.08 3.10
C ASP A 206 5.87 -21.12 1.79
N LYS A 207 7.13 -21.55 1.86
CA LYS A 207 8.05 -21.71 0.73
C LYS A 207 7.47 -22.66 -0.34
N ASN A 208 6.28 -23.20 -0.06
CA ASN A 208 5.51 -24.11 -0.89
C ASN A 208 4.23 -23.50 -1.50
N MET A 209 4.01 -22.18 -1.42
CA MET A 209 2.96 -21.56 -2.24
C MET A 209 3.41 -21.48 -3.71
N LYS A 210 3.67 -22.64 -4.31
CA LYS A 210 3.39 -22.86 -5.72
C LYS A 210 1.90 -22.57 -5.89
N GLN A 211 1.59 -21.67 -6.83
CA GLN A 211 0.27 -21.29 -7.27
C GLN A 211 -0.76 -22.41 -7.02
N LYS A 212 -1.47 -22.33 -5.89
CA LYS A 212 -2.70 -23.12 -5.76
C LYS A 212 -3.75 -22.32 -6.51
N GLU A 213 -4.25 -22.94 -7.59
CA GLU A 213 -5.45 -22.49 -8.27
C GLU A 213 -6.52 -22.07 -7.26
N PRO A 214 -7.33 -21.01 -7.54
CA PRO A 214 -8.40 -20.57 -6.66
C PRO A 214 -9.27 -21.77 -6.32
N ARG A 215 -9.51 -22.00 -5.03
CA ARG A 215 -10.35 -23.13 -4.58
C ARG A 215 -11.76 -22.92 -5.14
N LYS A 216 -12.26 -23.91 -5.89
CA LYS A 216 -13.69 -23.99 -6.23
C LYS A 216 -14.50 -23.90 -4.93
N GLY A 217 -15.18 -22.78 -4.72
CA GLY A 217 -15.98 -22.52 -3.51
C GLY A 217 -15.72 -21.20 -2.81
N ASP A 218 -14.71 -20.44 -3.20
CA ASP A 218 -14.55 -19.06 -2.74
C ASP A 218 -15.57 -18.19 -3.48
N THR A 219 -16.65 -17.78 -2.79
CA THR A 219 -17.72 -16.95 -3.35
C THR A 219 -17.29 -15.50 -3.63
N ARG A 220 -16.01 -15.21 -3.55
CA ARG A 220 -15.44 -13.97 -4.04
C ARG A 220 -15.27 -14.09 -5.55
N CYS A 221 -15.86 -13.17 -6.24
CA CYS A 221 -15.94 -13.01 -7.68
C CYS A 221 -14.68 -13.51 -8.43
N THR A 222 -14.76 -14.69 -9.01
CA THR A 222 -13.74 -15.26 -9.90
C THR A 222 -14.02 -14.95 -11.37
N GLU A 223 -15.24 -14.48 -11.68
CA GLU A 223 -15.67 -14.05 -13.01
C GLU A 223 -16.28 -12.67 -12.88
N GLY A 224 -15.81 -11.75 -13.68
CA GLY A 224 -16.29 -10.37 -13.69
C GLY A 224 -15.63 -9.59 -14.82
N HIS A 225 -16.19 -8.45 -15.12
CA HIS A 225 -15.71 -7.59 -16.19
C HIS A 225 -15.53 -6.16 -15.70
N TRP A 226 -14.59 -5.46 -16.31
CA TRP A 226 -14.36 -4.06 -16.05
C TRP A 226 -15.44 -3.21 -16.76
N ARG A 227 -16.21 -2.44 -15.99
CA ARG A 227 -17.09 -1.40 -16.53
C ARG A 227 -16.56 -0.01 -16.19
N THR A 228 -16.79 0.93 -17.09
CA THR A 228 -16.58 2.36 -16.81
C THR A 228 -17.88 2.92 -16.27
N ILE A 229 -17.89 3.34 -15.01
CA ILE A 229 -19.02 4.03 -14.35
C ILE A 229 -18.48 5.39 -13.92
N ASP A 230 -19.07 6.47 -14.40
CA ASP A 230 -18.66 7.86 -14.11
C ASP A 230 -17.16 8.10 -14.37
N ASP A 231 -16.67 7.69 -15.56
CA ASP A 231 -15.26 7.74 -15.98
C ASP A 231 -14.28 6.89 -15.12
N ARG A 232 -14.80 5.99 -14.29
CA ARG A 232 -14.01 5.06 -13.48
C ARG A 232 -14.15 3.64 -14.00
N LYS A 233 -13.03 2.92 -14.09
CA LYS A 233 -13.07 1.48 -14.32
C LYS A 233 -13.35 0.79 -12.97
N VAL A 234 -14.50 0.14 -12.88
CA VAL A 234 -14.93 -0.68 -11.74
C VAL A 234 -15.01 -2.13 -12.20
N PHE A 235 -14.43 -3.03 -11.43
CA PHE A 235 -14.58 -4.46 -11.67
C PHE A 235 -15.92 -4.91 -11.09
N ILE A 236 -16.82 -5.41 -11.95
CA ILE A 236 -18.14 -5.89 -11.56
C ILE A 236 -18.12 -7.40 -11.63
N CYS A 237 -18.55 -8.02 -10.56
CA CYS A 237 -18.78 -9.47 -10.50
C CYS A 237 -20.03 -9.83 -11.31
N ASP A 238 -19.96 -10.88 -12.11
CA ASP A 238 -21.12 -11.45 -12.82
C ASP A 238 -21.97 -12.31 -11.88
#